data_8041f769c9d08b3c205bb31299502747
#
_entry.id   8041f769c9d08b3c205bb31299502747
#
_cell.length_a   1.000
_cell.length_b   1.000
_cell.length_c   1.000
_cell.angle_alpha   90.00
_cell.angle_beta   90.00
_cell.angle_gamma   90.00
#
_symmetry.space_group_name_H-M   'P 1'
#
loop_
_entity.id
_entity.type
_entity.pdbx_description
1 polymer ?
#
loop_
_entity_poly.entity_id
_entity_poly.type
_entity_poly.pdbx_seq_one_letter_code
_entity_poly.pdbx_strand_id
1 'polypeptide(L)'
;MTERIETLGGLRVLMCATEGVTLADGGFEDLLSSALGHRVDMLVLPVERLGEGFLDLRTGIAGAVLQKLVNYRLRAAVVGDVSQASERSTAWRDFVREANRGKTCWFVGDVGELEARWVSR
;
A
#
# COMPACT_ATOMS: atom_id res chain seq x y z
N MET A 1 -1.07 10.97 15.72
CA MET A 1 -0.37 9.71 15.41
C MET A 1 0.52 9.88 14.21
N THR A 2 1.75 9.44 14.31
CA THR A 2 2.73 9.64 13.26
C THR A 2 3.17 8.31 12.65
N GLU A 3 3.70 8.38 11.45
CA GLU A 3 4.38 7.27 10.82
C GLU A 3 5.66 6.94 11.59
N ARG A 4 6.09 5.69 11.52
CA ARG A 4 7.34 5.27 12.17
C ARG A 4 8.14 4.37 11.23
N ILE A 5 9.44 4.38 11.40
CA ILE A 5 10.35 3.53 10.61
C ILE A 5 10.59 2.24 11.39
N GLU A 6 10.45 1.11 10.71
CA GLU A 6 10.74 -0.20 11.28
C GLU A 6 11.53 -1.03 10.28
N THR A 7 12.13 -2.10 10.76
CA THR A 7 12.82 -3.06 9.92
C THR A 7 12.07 -4.39 9.98
N LEU A 8 11.65 -4.89 8.82
CA LEU A 8 10.97 -6.17 8.68
C LEU A 8 11.78 -7.07 7.75
N GLY A 9 12.38 -8.13 8.31
CA GLY A 9 13.17 -9.06 7.51
C GLY A 9 14.29 -8.41 6.73
N GLY A 10 14.93 -7.40 7.31
CA GLY A 10 15.98 -6.64 6.65
C GLY A 10 15.49 -5.50 5.77
N LEU A 11 14.19 -5.39 5.58
CA LEU A 11 13.58 -4.36 4.76
C LEU A 11 13.25 -3.14 5.63
N ARG A 12 13.68 -1.96 5.20
CA ARG A 12 13.38 -0.72 5.91
C ARG A 12 12.02 -0.21 5.46
N VAL A 13 11.08 -0.11 6.38
CA VAL A 13 9.69 0.23 6.04
C VAL A 13 9.22 1.47 6.79
N LEU A 14 8.31 2.21 6.16
CA LEU A 14 7.56 3.29 6.80
C LEU A 14 6.19 2.72 7.16
N MET A 15 5.96 2.56 8.46
CA MET A 15 4.68 2.08 8.97
C MET A 15 3.73 3.27 9.07
N CYS A 16 2.78 3.35 8.16
CA CYS A 16 1.84 4.47 8.12
C CYS A 16 0.75 4.28 9.17
N ALA A 17 0.32 5.38 9.78
CA ALA A 17 -0.73 5.35 10.80
C ALA A 17 -2.09 5.02 10.15
N THR A 18 -3.00 4.45 10.94
CA THR A 18 -4.37 4.16 10.48
C THR A 18 -5.18 5.44 10.30
N GLU A 19 -4.84 6.49 11.02
CA GLU A 19 -5.52 7.77 10.97
C GLU A 19 -4.71 8.77 10.13
N GLY A 20 -5.40 9.69 9.50
CA GLY A 20 -4.79 10.73 8.68
C GLY A 20 -5.51 10.90 7.37
N VAL A 21 -5.00 11.80 6.54
CA VAL A 21 -5.58 12.04 5.22
C VAL A 21 -5.44 10.79 4.37
N THR A 22 -6.55 10.35 3.78
CA THR A 22 -6.53 9.13 2.96
C THR A 22 -5.80 9.36 1.65
N LEU A 23 -5.33 8.28 1.04
CA LEU A 23 -4.68 8.36 -0.26
C LEU A 23 -5.59 8.95 -1.32
N ALA A 24 -6.88 8.62 -1.25
CA ALA A 24 -7.87 9.14 -2.18
C ALA A 24 -8.02 10.66 -2.07
N ASP A 25 -7.76 11.22 -0.90
CA ASP A 25 -7.91 12.65 -0.62
C ASP A 25 -6.57 13.41 -0.64
N GLY A 26 -5.55 12.83 -1.24
CA GLY A 26 -4.25 13.51 -1.41
C GLY A 26 -3.19 13.13 -0.39
N GLY A 27 -3.48 12.22 0.54
CA GLY A 27 -2.53 11.84 1.58
C GLY A 27 -1.30 11.11 1.08
N PHE A 28 -1.36 10.55 -0.14
CA PHE A 28 -0.24 9.80 -0.68
C PHE A 28 1.01 10.66 -0.88
N GLU A 29 0.84 11.91 -1.31
CA GLU A 29 2.00 12.80 -1.58
C GLU A 29 2.84 13.01 -0.31
N ASP A 30 2.20 13.20 0.83
CA ASP A 30 2.91 13.37 2.09
C ASP A 30 3.64 12.09 2.50
N LEU A 31 3.00 10.94 2.33
CA LEU A 31 3.62 9.66 2.64
C LEU A 31 4.78 9.36 1.71
N LEU A 32 4.65 9.70 0.44
CA LEU A 32 5.72 9.55 -0.54
C LEU A 32 6.93 10.40 -0.17
N SER A 33 6.70 11.67 0.17
CA SER A 33 7.77 12.58 0.60
C SER A 33 8.49 12.05 1.83
N SER A 34 7.74 11.55 2.80
CA SER A 34 8.32 10.98 4.02
C SER A 34 9.15 9.74 3.71
N ALA A 35 8.62 8.86 2.84
CA ALA A 35 9.33 7.65 2.45
C ALA A 35 10.66 7.96 1.76
N LEU A 36 10.65 8.93 0.85
CA LEU A 36 11.85 9.34 0.14
C LEU A 36 12.86 10.00 1.07
N GLY A 37 12.38 10.85 1.99
CA GLY A 37 13.24 11.54 2.94
C GLY A 37 13.92 10.57 3.91
N HIS A 38 13.24 9.52 4.31
CA HIS A 38 13.79 8.50 5.22
C HIS A 38 14.45 7.33 4.49
N ARG A 39 14.43 7.34 3.17
CA ARG A 39 15.06 6.30 2.33
C ARG A 39 14.57 4.89 2.68
N VAL A 40 13.26 4.74 2.84
CA VAL A 40 12.67 3.43 3.10
C VAL A 40 12.53 2.66 1.79
N ASP A 41 12.43 1.34 1.93
CA ASP A 41 12.24 0.44 0.78
C ASP A 41 10.75 0.19 0.51
N MET A 42 9.90 0.34 1.52
CA MET A 42 8.50 -0.02 1.41
C MET A 42 7.65 0.86 2.33
N LEU A 43 6.45 1.22 1.81
CA LEU A 43 5.38 1.81 2.61
C LEU A 43 4.47 0.69 3.09
N VAL A 44 4.13 0.68 4.37
CA VAL A 44 3.10 -0.23 4.89
C VAL A 44 1.86 0.61 5.16
N LEU A 45 0.81 0.36 4.38
CA LEU A 45 -0.40 1.18 4.33
C LEU A 45 -1.57 0.42 4.94
N PRO A 46 -2.09 0.86 6.09
CA PRO A 46 -3.33 0.26 6.60
C PRO A 46 -4.47 0.53 5.59
N VAL A 47 -5.36 -0.45 5.45
CA VAL A 47 -6.49 -0.31 4.52
C VAL A 47 -7.32 0.93 4.82
N GLU A 48 -7.38 1.34 6.09
CA GLU A 48 -8.12 2.53 6.53
C GLU A 48 -7.59 3.82 5.90
N ARG A 49 -6.35 3.84 5.46
CA ARG A 49 -5.75 5.02 4.86
C ARG A 49 -6.00 5.13 3.35
N LEU A 50 -6.62 4.14 2.73
CA LEU A 50 -6.85 4.17 1.27
C LEU A 50 -7.92 5.16 0.87
N GLY A 51 -9.07 5.14 1.53
CA GLY A 51 -10.23 5.93 1.13
C GLY A 51 -11.04 5.24 0.03
N GLU A 52 -12.31 5.60 -0.07
CA GLU A 52 -13.23 4.95 -1.00
C GLU A 52 -12.82 5.13 -2.47
N GLY A 53 -12.29 6.31 -2.80
CA GLY A 53 -11.86 6.58 -4.17
C GLY A 53 -10.73 5.66 -4.63
N PHE A 54 -9.85 5.25 -3.71
CA PHE A 54 -8.80 4.30 -4.04
C PHE A 54 -9.39 2.93 -4.41
N LEU A 55 -10.42 2.51 -3.68
CA LEU A 55 -11.07 1.22 -3.87
C LEU A 55 -11.99 1.15 -5.08
N ASP A 56 -12.20 2.28 -5.75
CA ASP A 56 -13.00 2.38 -6.99
C ASP A 56 -12.03 2.63 -8.15
N LEU A 57 -11.79 1.61 -8.96
CA LEU A 57 -10.81 1.71 -10.06
C LEU A 57 -11.18 2.76 -11.10
N ARG A 58 -12.46 3.12 -11.20
CA ARG A 58 -12.91 4.13 -12.16
C ARG A 58 -12.34 5.51 -11.87
N THR A 59 -11.93 5.77 -10.64
CA THR A 59 -11.34 7.06 -10.28
C THR A 59 -9.92 7.24 -10.80
N GLY A 60 -9.24 6.14 -11.09
CA GLY A 60 -7.84 6.16 -11.51
C GLY A 60 -6.85 6.35 -10.38
N ILE A 61 -7.31 6.52 -9.14
CA ILE A 61 -6.43 6.82 -8.00
C ILE A 61 -5.47 5.66 -7.70
N ALA A 62 -5.97 4.43 -7.66
CA ALA A 62 -5.11 3.27 -7.39
C ALA A 62 -4.03 3.13 -8.45
N GLY A 63 -4.40 3.28 -9.72
CA GLY A 63 -3.43 3.22 -10.83
C GLY A 63 -2.37 4.31 -10.73
N ALA A 64 -2.80 5.54 -10.40
CA ALA A 64 -1.87 6.65 -10.25
C ALA A 64 -0.88 6.42 -9.11
N VAL A 65 -1.36 5.88 -7.97
CA VAL A 65 -0.48 5.55 -6.83
C VAL A 65 0.53 4.49 -7.24
N LEU A 66 0.10 3.42 -7.90
CA LEU A 66 1.01 2.37 -8.35
C LEU A 66 2.06 2.93 -9.31
N GLN A 67 1.66 3.81 -10.24
CA GLN A 67 2.60 4.40 -11.18
C GLN A 67 3.67 5.21 -10.46
N LYS A 68 3.30 5.96 -9.43
CA LYS A 68 4.28 6.72 -8.65
C LYS A 68 5.22 5.82 -7.89
N LEU A 69 4.71 4.73 -7.33
CA LEU A 69 5.57 3.75 -6.64
C LEU A 69 6.62 3.21 -7.61
N VAL A 70 6.21 2.85 -8.82
CA VAL A 70 7.14 2.37 -9.84
C VAL A 70 8.17 3.44 -10.19
N ASN A 71 7.71 4.67 -10.41
CA ASN A 71 8.58 5.77 -10.81
C ASN A 71 9.66 6.08 -9.76
N TYR A 72 9.32 5.95 -8.48
CA TYR A 72 10.26 6.24 -7.39
C TYR A 72 10.92 4.99 -6.83
N ARG A 73 10.70 3.84 -7.45
CA ARG A 73 11.26 2.54 -7.05
C ARG A 73 10.95 2.20 -5.60
N LEU A 74 9.76 2.55 -5.18
CA LEU A 74 9.24 2.19 -3.87
C LEU A 74 8.29 1.03 -3.99
N ARG A 75 8.19 0.26 -2.91
CA ARG A 75 7.19 -0.79 -2.78
C ARG A 75 6.15 -0.34 -1.77
N ALA A 76 4.99 -0.97 -1.81
CA ALA A 76 3.95 -0.76 -0.82
C ALA A 76 3.30 -2.10 -0.48
N ALA A 77 2.85 -2.21 0.77
CA ALA A 77 2.01 -3.31 1.19
C ALA A 77 0.79 -2.71 1.85
N VAL A 78 -0.38 -3.03 1.32
CA VAL A 78 -1.66 -2.65 1.95
C VAL A 78 -2.02 -3.75 2.92
N VAL A 79 -2.24 -3.38 4.18
CA VAL A 79 -2.50 -4.31 5.27
C VAL A 79 -3.94 -4.14 5.73
N GLY A 80 -4.72 -5.21 5.62
CA GLY A 80 -6.10 -5.21 6.06
C GLY A 80 -7.00 -5.96 5.09
N ASP A 81 -8.29 -5.88 5.35
CA ASP A 81 -9.30 -6.62 4.60
C ASP A 81 -9.88 -5.79 3.47
N VAL A 82 -9.68 -6.23 2.23
CA VAL A 82 -10.27 -5.61 1.03
C VAL A 82 -11.35 -6.49 0.42
N SER A 83 -11.86 -7.47 1.16
CA SER A 83 -12.82 -8.43 0.62
C SER A 83 -14.12 -7.79 0.16
N GLN A 84 -14.61 -6.76 0.86
CA GLN A 84 -15.84 -6.08 0.45
C GLN A 84 -15.72 -5.45 -0.94
N ALA A 85 -14.60 -4.79 -1.20
CA ALA A 85 -14.35 -4.21 -2.52
C ALA A 85 -14.27 -5.31 -3.58
N SER A 86 -13.60 -6.43 -3.26
CA SER A 86 -13.46 -7.56 -4.15
C SER A 86 -14.80 -8.23 -4.46
N GLU A 87 -15.72 -8.27 -3.49
CA GLU A 87 -17.04 -8.82 -3.69
C GLU A 87 -17.90 -7.94 -4.60
N ARG A 88 -17.73 -6.63 -4.51
CA ARG A 88 -18.51 -5.67 -5.27
C ARG A 88 -17.99 -5.44 -6.68
N SER A 89 -16.74 -5.77 -6.95
CA SER A 89 -16.10 -5.44 -8.23
C SER A 89 -15.14 -6.53 -8.66
N THR A 90 -15.45 -7.15 -9.79
CA THR A 90 -14.55 -8.11 -10.44
C THR A 90 -13.26 -7.42 -10.86
N ALA A 91 -13.36 -6.19 -11.36
CA ALA A 91 -12.19 -5.42 -11.77
C ALA A 91 -11.25 -5.20 -10.58
N TRP A 92 -11.78 -4.87 -9.41
CA TRP A 92 -10.97 -4.71 -8.20
C TRP A 92 -10.30 -6.02 -7.80
N ARG A 93 -11.04 -7.12 -7.83
CA ARG A 93 -10.50 -8.44 -7.51
C ARG A 93 -9.33 -8.79 -8.43
N ASP A 94 -9.49 -8.53 -9.73
CA ASP A 94 -8.44 -8.81 -10.70
C ASP A 94 -7.22 -7.89 -10.48
N PHE A 95 -7.47 -6.63 -10.14
CA PHE A 95 -6.41 -5.68 -9.81
C PHE A 95 -5.56 -6.16 -8.62
N VAL A 96 -6.21 -6.60 -7.54
CA VAL A 96 -5.50 -7.13 -6.36
C VAL A 96 -4.70 -8.38 -6.72
N ARG A 97 -5.30 -9.28 -7.51
CA ARG A 97 -4.60 -10.50 -7.93
C ARG A 97 -3.35 -10.18 -8.74
N GLU A 98 -3.46 -9.26 -9.69
CA GLU A 98 -2.31 -8.87 -10.51
C GLU A 98 -1.24 -8.16 -9.68
N ALA A 99 -1.65 -7.26 -8.78
CA ALA A 99 -0.70 -6.58 -7.90
C ALA A 99 0.07 -7.57 -7.06
N ASN A 100 -0.62 -8.59 -6.53
CA ASN A 100 0.01 -9.60 -5.69
C ASN A 100 0.98 -10.51 -6.44
N ARG A 101 0.88 -10.60 -7.75
CA ARG A 101 1.86 -11.35 -8.56
C ARG A 101 3.14 -10.57 -8.78
N GLY A 102 3.06 -9.24 -8.71
CA GLY A 102 4.21 -8.37 -8.93
C GLY A 102 4.99 -8.12 -7.66
N LYS A 103 5.81 -7.07 -7.69
CA LYS A 103 6.69 -6.71 -6.58
C LYS A 103 6.47 -5.29 -6.08
N THR A 104 5.59 -4.53 -6.72
CA THR A 104 5.42 -3.11 -6.39
C THR A 104 4.44 -2.89 -5.26
N CYS A 105 3.29 -3.55 -5.30
CA CYS A 105 2.24 -3.35 -4.29
C CYS A 105 1.61 -4.68 -3.96
N TRP A 106 1.67 -5.05 -2.70
CA TRP A 106 1.05 -6.27 -2.20
C TRP A 106 -0.14 -5.94 -1.31
N PHE A 107 -1.15 -6.80 -1.34
CA PHE A 107 -2.31 -6.73 -0.47
C PHE A 107 -2.27 -7.95 0.46
N VAL A 108 -2.08 -7.71 1.75
CA VAL A 108 -1.95 -8.76 2.75
C VAL A 108 -2.91 -8.50 3.90
N GLY A 109 -3.26 -9.55 4.64
CA GLY A 109 -4.22 -9.43 5.74
C GLY A 109 -3.64 -8.75 6.97
N ASP A 110 -2.36 -9.02 7.26
CA ASP A 110 -1.68 -8.45 8.43
C ASP A 110 -0.17 -8.38 8.20
N VAL A 111 0.52 -7.76 9.14
CA VAL A 111 1.97 -7.55 9.05
C VAL A 111 2.73 -8.89 9.09
N GLY A 112 2.23 -9.88 9.84
CA GLY A 112 2.84 -11.20 9.87
C GLY A 112 2.84 -11.88 8.51
N GLU A 113 1.75 -11.75 7.77
CA GLU A 113 1.67 -12.27 6.41
C GLU A 113 2.68 -11.56 5.51
N LEU A 114 2.84 -10.24 5.66
CA LEU A 114 3.82 -9.48 4.91
C LEU A 114 5.24 -9.98 5.16
N GLU A 115 5.60 -10.18 6.44
CA GLU A 115 6.92 -10.67 6.79
C GLU A 115 7.18 -12.05 6.21
N ALA A 116 6.22 -12.95 6.33
CA ALA A 116 6.34 -14.31 5.80
C ALA A 116 6.53 -14.28 4.29
N ARG A 117 5.77 -13.44 3.60
CA ARG A 117 5.89 -13.31 2.15
C ARG A 117 7.23 -12.73 1.74
N TRP A 118 7.73 -11.74 2.47
CA TRP A 118 9.02 -11.12 2.16
C TRP A 118 10.17 -12.12 2.31
N VAL A 119 10.14 -12.90 3.38
CA VAL A 119 11.18 -13.91 3.64
C VAL A 119 11.14 -15.04 2.60
N SER A 120 9.95 -15.38 2.11
CA SER A 120 9.76 -16.50 1.17
C SER A 120 10.00 -16.14 -0.30
N ARG A 121 10.24 -14.89 -0.62
CA ARG A 121 10.37 -14.43 -2.00
C ARG A 121 11.53 -15.07 -2.75
#